data_369f938d5f79f797da4b148598c19274
#
_entry.id   369f938d5f79f797da4b148598c19274
#
_cell.length_a   1.000
_cell.length_b   1.000
_cell.length_c   1.000
_cell.angle_alpha   90.00
_cell.angle_beta   90.00
_cell.angle_gamma   90.00
#
_symmetry.space_group_name_H-M   'P 1'
#
loop_
_entity.id
_entity.type
_entity.pdbx_description
1 polymer ?
#
loop_
_entity_poly.entity_id
_entity_poly.type
_entity_poly.pdbx_seq_one_letter_code
_entity_poly.pdbx_strand_id
1 'polypeptide(L)'
;MKERSKILICTGIFFPDIGGPASYALTFGTKLSEKYDVTVMTYSDKWSVAEDKKYPFRVIRVYRKNFRLFRYFRYYMKARREAKRTDLVVALNASSAGVPALRAARAHKKKFIVKIVGDRSWEWAINMGKTFLMINDFQKLPKYGWAKFLHKVQIWVCKNSSGIIVPSEYLKQIVANWGIDKKKIYVVYNGTDFKFLDISKEEARKKIGIAGTLIVSVGRLVPWKGFKMLIKVMPKLLEINQFFRLVIVGDGPDGEILRKMIRNMGLEKKVFIVGKKSRADVALYLAASEIFVLNTGYEGFSHQIIEAMAAGLPVITTGVGGNREIINQGENGFMIKYNDEFNLIEAIRTVYKIDEMRERFIEEGKKTAGHFSSERMYTETIALVEEFLLPHKFENLR
;
A
#
# COMPACT_ATOMS: atom_id res chain seq x y z
N MET A 1 -28.82 16.81 23.10
CA MET A 1 -27.68 16.02 22.63
C MET A 1 -26.97 16.82 21.54
N LYS A 2 -25.64 17.02 21.64
CA LYS A 2 -24.87 17.74 20.61
C LYS A 2 -24.89 16.91 19.32
N GLU A 3 -25.30 17.51 18.20
CA GLU A 3 -25.33 16.80 16.91
C GLU A 3 -23.92 16.29 16.57
N ARG A 4 -23.80 15.01 16.17
CA ARG A 4 -22.50 14.41 15.81
C ARG A 4 -21.99 15.07 14.53
N SER A 5 -20.70 15.44 14.51
CA SER A 5 -20.07 15.94 13.27
C SER A 5 -20.14 14.90 12.16
N LYS A 6 -20.32 15.37 10.93
CA LYS A 6 -20.56 14.53 9.74
C LYS A 6 -19.32 14.49 8.86
N ILE A 7 -18.87 13.28 8.52
CA ILE A 7 -17.65 13.05 7.73
C ILE A 7 -18.00 12.30 6.45
N LEU A 8 -17.53 12.83 5.30
CA LEU A 8 -17.64 12.17 4.00
C LEU A 8 -16.30 11.57 3.59
N ILE A 9 -16.21 10.25 3.53
CA ILE A 9 -15.03 9.52 3.03
C ILE A 9 -15.25 9.18 1.56
N CYS A 10 -14.35 9.63 0.69
CA CYS A 10 -14.39 9.42 -0.76
C CYS A 10 -13.28 8.47 -1.20
N THR A 11 -13.63 7.33 -1.78
CA THR A 11 -12.68 6.32 -2.25
C THR A 11 -12.93 5.90 -3.69
N GLY A 12 -11.91 5.36 -4.35
CA GLY A 12 -12.01 4.82 -5.71
C GLY A 12 -12.56 3.41 -5.77
N ILE A 13 -12.39 2.63 -4.68
CA ILE A 13 -12.83 1.24 -4.54
C ILE A 13 -13.32 1.00 -3.12
N PHE A 14 -14.30 0.11 -2.97
CA PHE A 14 -14.83 -0.35 -1.68
C PHE A 14 -15.39 -1.77 -1.85
N PHE A 15 -15.58 -2.51 -0.76
CA PHE A 15 -16.13 -3.86 -0.84
C PHE A 15 -17.40 -3.93 -1.71
N PRO A 16 -17.55 -4.98 -2.52
CA PRO A 16 -16.78 -6.24 -2.60
C PRO A 16 -15.46 -6.14 -3.39
N ASP A 17 -15.07 -4.98 -3.92
CA ASP A 17 -13.75 -4.82 -4.53
C ASP A 17 -12.65 -5.10 -3.50
N ILE A 18 -11.63 -5.87 -3.89
CA ILE A 18 -10.54 -6.26 -2.99
C ILE A 18 -9.30 -5.39 -3.26
N GLY A 19 -8.77 -4.77 -2.20
CA GLY A 19 -7.54 -3.97 -2.27
C GLY A 19 -7.32 -3.14 -1.00
N GLY A 20 -6.08 -2.69 -0.78
CA GLY A 20 -5.71 -1.89 0.39
C GLY A 20 -6.63 -0.68 0.65
N PRO A 21 -6.97 0.14 -0.37
CA PRO A 21 -7.89 1.25 -0.17
C PRO A 21 -9.31 0.84 0.27
N ALA A 22 -9.81 -0.33 -0.17
CA ALA A 22 -11.12 -0.82 0.24
C ALA A 22 -11.12 -1.26 1.71
N SER A 23 -10.12 -2.03 2.12
CA SER A 23 -9.95 -2.45 3.52
C SER A 23 -9.72 -1.25 4.45
N TYR A 24 -8.87 -0.30 4.00
CA TYR A 24 -8.63 0.93 4.75
C TYR A 24 -9.92 1.74 4.95
N ALA A 25 -10.71 1.95 3.88
CA ALA A 25 -11.96 2.71 3.95
C ALA A 25 -12.98 2.05 4.88
N LEU A 26 -13.05 0.71 4.89
CA LEU A 26 -13.94 -0.04 5.78
C LEU A 26 -13.55 0.16 7.25
N THR A 27 -12.31 -0.16 7.61
CA THR A 27 -11.87 -0.08 9.01
C THR A 27 -11.87 1.37 9.52
N PHE A 28 -11.39 2.32 8.71
CA PHE A 28 -11.40 3.73 9.05
C PHE A 28 -12.82 4.28 9.24
N GLY A 29 -13.74 3.94 8.31
CA GLY A 29 -15.15 4.30 8.44
C GLY A 29 -15.81 3.72 9.69
N THR A 30 -15.52 2.44 10.00
CA THR A 30 -16.05 1.77 11.21
C THR A 30 -15.59 2.47 12.48
N LYS A 31 -14.28 2.71 12.64
CA LYS A 31 -13.73 3.38 13.83
C LYS A 31 -14.22 4.83 13.97
N LEU A 32 -14.32 5.58 12.88
CA LEU A 32 -14.90 6.92 12.91
C LEU A 32 -16.38 6.93 13.30
N SER A 33 -17.15 5.90 12.91
CA SER A 33 -18.58 5.81 13.20
C SER A 33 -18.90 5.63 14.68
N GLU A 34 -17.93 5.29 15.52
CA GLU A 34 -18.07 5.26 16.96
C GLU A 34 -18.39 6.66 17.53
N LYS A 35 -17.82 7.72 16.92
CA LYS A 35 -17.94 9.11 17.40
C LYS A 35 -18.67 10.04 16.42
N TYR A 36 -18.70 9.73 15.12
CA TYR A 36 -19.12 10.63 14.03
C TYR A 36 -20.22 9.99 13.16
N ASP A 37 -20.99 10.83 12.46
CA ASP A 37 -21.88 10.38 11.39
C ASP A 37 -21.07 10.26 10.09
N VAL A 38 -20.81 9.03 9.67
CA VAL A 38 -19.91 8.74 8.54
C VAL A 38 -20.69 8.31 7.31
N THR A 39 -20.30 8.87 6.16
CA THR A 39 -20.74 8.40 4.86
C THR A 39 -19.51 8.01 4.02
N VAL A 40 -19.48 6.79 3.47
CA VAL A 40 -18.46 6.33 2.54
C VAL A 40 -19.02 6.38 1.12
N MET A 41 -18.34 7.09 0.22
CA MET A 41 -18.71 7.17 -1.19
C MET A 41 -17.64 6.52 -2.08
N THR A 42 -18.09 5.64 -3.00
CA THR A 42 -17.22 4.83 -3.85
C THR A 42 -17.78 4.64 -5.25
N TYR A 43 -16.90 4.25 -6.19
CA TYR A 43 -17.34 3.63 -7.45
C TYR A 43 -17.67 2.15 -7.24
N SER A 44 -18.62 1.63 -8.03
CA SER A 44 -19.04 0.24 -7.94
C SER A 44 -19.61 -0.24 -9.29
N ASP A 45 -19.51 -1.54 -9.55
CA ASP A 45 -20.15 -2.20 -10.69
C ASP A 45 -21.64 -2.52 -10.42
N LYS A 46 -22.09 -2.30 -9.19
CA LYS A 46 -23.48 -2.47 -8.75
C LYS A 46 -23.99 -1.16 -8.16
N TRP A 47 -25.29 -0.88 -8.31
CA TRP A 47 -25.95 0.30 -7.73
C TRP A 47 -26.08 0.22 -6.22
N SER A 48 -26.26 -0.99 -5.69
CA SER A 48 -26.35 -1.32 -4.27
C SER A 48 -25.75 -2.69 -4.03
N VAL A 49 -25.31 -2.95 -2.83
CA VAL A 49 -24.77 -4.22 -2.36
C VAL A 49 -25.46 -4.52 -1.02
N ALA A 50 -25.93 -5.76 -0.82
CA ALA A 50 -26.69 -6.12 0.37
C ALA A 50 -25.88 -5.89 1.67
N GLU A 51 -24.58 -6.09 1.58
CA GLU A 51 -23.62 -5.91 2.67
C GLU A 51 -23.53 -4.46 3.16
N ASP A 52 -23.95 -3.46 2.35
CA ASP A 52 -23.89 -2.04 2.72
C ASP A 52 -24.74 -1.75 4.00
N LYS A 53 -25.78 -2.54 4.22
CA LYS A 53 -26.65 -2.43 5.41
C LYS A 53 -26.01 -2.94 6.71
N LYS A 54 -24.91 -3.69 6.61
CA LYS A 54 -24.19 -4.27 7.75
C LYS A 54 -23.15 -3.31 8.36
N TYR A 55 -22.81 -2.24 7.64
CA TYR A 55 -21.80 -1.29 8.11
C TYR A 55 -22.41 -0.26 9.06
N PRO A 56 -21.67 0.23 10.08
CA PRO A 56 -22.15 1.26 11.01
C PRO A 56 -22.18 2.67 10.39
N PHE A 57 -22.02 2.77 9.07
CA PHE A 57 -22.01 4.00 8.28
C PHE A 57 -22.79 3.81 6.97
N ARG A 58 -23.20 4.93 6.39
CA ARG A 58 -23.89 4.92 5.11
C ARG A 58 -22.93 4.76 3.95
N VAL A 59 -23.27 3.90 2.96
CA VAL A 59 -22.49 3.72 1.73
C VAL A 59 -23.24 4.29 0.53
N ILE A 60 -22.55 5.13 -0.26
CA ILE A 60 -23.08 5.70 -1.51
C ILE A 60 -22.26 5.16 -2.68
N ARG A 61 -22.93 4.44 -3.57
CA ARG A 61 -22.29 3.86 -4.76
C ARG A 61 -22.53 4.70 -6.00
N VAL A 62 -21.49 4.90 -6.81
CA VAL A 62 -21.52 5.51 -8.13
C VAL A 62 -21.19 4.45 -9.16
N TYR A 63 -22.13 4.17 -10.06
CA TYR A 63 -21.96 3.12 -11.05
C TYR A 63 -20.77 3.38 -11.98
N ARG A 64 -19.85 2.38 -12.10
CA ARG A 64 -18.53 2.53 -12.71
C ARG A 64 -18.52 2.31 -14.22
N LYS A 65 -19.41 1.48 -14.76
CA LYS A 65 -19.42 1.07 -16.17
C LYS A 65 -19.89 2.16 -17.16
N ASN A 66 -20.28 3.32 -16.66
CA ASN A 66 -20.64 4.47 -17.50
C ASN A 66 -19.39 5.11 -18.14
N PHE A 67 -19.61 5.87 -19.23
CA PHE A 67 -18.59 6.67 -19.90
C PHE A 67 -17.81 7.52 -18.87
N ARG A 68 -16.49 7.61 -19.04
CA ARG A 68 -15.57 8.11 -18.01
C ARG A 68 -15.92 9.50 -17.47
N LEU A 69 -16.23 10.47 -18.37
CA LEU A 69 -16.57 11.84 -17.95
C LEU A 69 -17.89 11.89 -17.18
N PHE A 70 -18.90 11.15 -17.65
CA PHE A 70 -20.20 11.06 -17.01
C PHE A 70 -20.11 10.44 -15.61
N ARG A 71 -19.28 9.40 -15.45
CA ARG A 71 -19.00 8.79 -14.15
C ARG A 71 -18.40 9.79 -13.18
N TYR A 72 -17.42 10.62 -13.60
CA TYR A 72 -16.82 11.68 -12.78
C TYR A 72 -17.85 12.75 -12.41
N PHE A 73 -18.67 13.16 -13.36
CA PHE A 73 -19.75 14.13 -13.13
C PHE A 73 -20.78 13.61 -12.12
N ARG A 74 -21.24 12.37 -12.27
CA ARG A 74 -22.16 11.75 -11.29
C ARG A 74 -21.57 11.63 -9.91
N TYR A 75 -20.28 11.28 -9.81
CA TYR A 75 -19.59 11.25 -8.52
C TYR A 75 -19.56 12.65 -7.90
N TYR A 76 -19.20 13.66 -8.69
CA TYR A 76 -19.20 15.06 -8.23
C TYR A 76 -20.57 15.51 -7.74
N MET A 77 -21.64 15.26 -8.49
CA MET A 77 -23.01 15.67 -8.13
C MET A 77 -23.46 15.03 -6.80
N LYS A 78 -23.20 13.72 -6.63
CA LYS A 78 -23.50 13.04 -5.37
C LYS A 78 -22.62 13.58 -4.23
N ALA A 79 -21.30 13.73 -4.45
CA ALA A 79 -20.39 14.30 -3.47
C ALA A 79 -20.78 15.73 -3.05
N ARG A 80 -21.21 16.57 -4.01
CA ARG A 80 -21.67 17.93 -3.75
C ARG A 80 -22.92 17.95 -2.86
N ARG A 81 -23.89 17.06 -3.14
CA ARG A 81 -25.09 16.94 -2.30
C ARG A 81 -24.75 16.55 -0.85
N GLU A 82 -23.85 15.58 -0.68
CA GLU A 82 -23.40 15.14 0.65
C GLU A 82 -22.55 16.19 1.34
N ALA A 83 -21.59 16.82 0.65
CA ALA A 83 -20.72 17.85 1.21
C ALA A 83 -21.50 19.05 1.79
N LYS A 84 -22.70 19.34 1.28
CA LYS A 84 -23.58 20.38 1.85
C LYS A 84 -23.89 20.10 3.34
N ARG A 85 -24.01 18.82 3.71
CA ARG A 85 -24.40 18.36 5.05
C ARG A 85 -23.23 17.84 5.88
N THR A 86 -22.01 17.94 5.39
CA THR A 86 -20.79 17.34 5.96
C THR A 86 -19.92 18.44 6.54
N ASP A 87 -19.18 18.15 7.59
CA ASP A 87 -18.23 19.08 8.23
C ASP A 87 -16.83 18.91 7.64
N LEU A 88 -16.46 17.67 7.28
CA LEU A 88 -15.16 17.34 6.71
C LEU A 88 -15.28 16.34 5.56
N VAL A 89 -14.51 16.56 4.50
CA VAL A 89 -14.40 15.62 3.37
C VAL A 89 -13.00 15.01 3.36
N VAL A 90 -12.90 13.68 3.32
CA VAL A 90 -11.64 12.92 3.28
C VAL A 90 -11.58 12.10 2.00
N ALA A 91 -10.56 12.27 1.17
CA ALA A 91 -10.36 11.47 -0.03
C ALA A 91 -9.17 10.51 0.13
N LEU A 92 -9.34 9.24 -0.23
CA LEU A 92 -8.30 8.21 -0.12
C LEU A 92 -7.40 8.08 -1.37
N ASN A 93 -7.53 8.99 -2.31
CA ASN A 93 -6.62 9.18 -3.46
C ASN A 93 -6.84 10.54 -4.11
N ALA A 94 -5.82 11.06 -4.80
CA ALA A 94 -5.90 12.38 -5.43
C ALA A 94 -6.71 12.40 -6.73
N SER A 95 -6.80 11.32 -7.49
CA SER A 95 -7.32 11.37 -8.86
C SER A 95 -8.78 10.97 -8.97
N SER A 96 -9.11 9.69 -8.82
CA SER A 96 -10.45 9.18 -9.13
C SER A 96 -11.53 9.71 -8.19
N ALA A 97 -11.27 9.72 -6.88
CA ALA A 97 -12.19 10.24 -5.88
C ALA A 97 -11.81 11.67 -5.45
N GLY A 98 -10.51 11.99 -5.38
CA GLY A 98 -10.03 13.28 -4.87
C GLY A 98 -10.49 14.49 -5.67
N VAL A 99 -10.43 14.43 -7.01
CA VAL A 99 -10.87 15.55 -7.87
C VAL A 99 -12.35 15.91 -7.65
N PRO A 100 -13.30 14.97 -7.80
CA PRO A 100 -14.71 15.30 -7.59
C PRO A 100 -15.03 15.65 -6.13
N ALA A 101 -14.36 15.01 -5.16
CA ALA A 101 -14.55 15.30 -3.73
C ALA A 101 -14.04 16.70 -3.35
N LEU A 102 -12.85 17.10 -3.83
CA LEU A 102 -12.32 18.44 -3.60
C LEU A 102 -13.24 19.52 -4.19
N ARG A 103 -13.72 19.33 -5.44
CA ARG A 103 -14.67 20.28 -6.07
C ARG A 103 -15.96 20.41 -5.25
N ALA A 104 -16.46 19.28 -4.73
CA ALA A 104 -17.64 19.25 -3.87
C ALA A 104 -17.40 19.98 -2.54
N ALA A 105 -16.27 19.75 -1.88
CA ALA A 105 -15.89 20.41 -0.66
C ALA A 105 -15.78 21.92 -0.84
N ARG A 106 -15.09 22.37 -1.91
CA ARG A 106 -14.95 23.80 -2.26
C ARG A 106 -16.28 24.49 -2.53
N ALA A 107 -17.21 23.81 -3.21
CA ALA A 107 -18.54 24.36 -3.50
C ALA A 107 -19.34 24.70 -2.22
N HIS A 108 -19.00 24.10 -1.10
CA HIS A 108 -19.63 24.34 0.21
C HIS A 108 -18.66 24.84 1.28
N LYS A 109 -17.47 25.31 0.88
CA LYS A 109 -16.43 25.86 1.78
C LYS A 109 -16.04 24.88 2.91
N LYS A 110 -16.05 23.57 2.61
CA LYS A 110 -15.71 22.51 3.59
C LYS A 110 -14.21 22.21 3.58
N LYS A 111 -13.64 21.91 4.74
CA LYS A 111 -12.27 21.40 4.84
C LYS A 111 -12.15 20.08 4.07
N PHE A 112 -11.01 19.87 3.42
CA PHE A 112 -10.75 18.69 2.57
C PHE A 112 -9.37 18.13 2.88
N ILE A 113 -9.32 16.85 3.23
CA ILE A 113 -8.09 16.09 3.46
C ILE A 113 -7.93 15.05 2.36
N VAL A 114 -6.70 14.83 1.91
CA VAL A 114 -6.39 13.78 0.92
C VAL A 114 -5.28 12.86 1.40
N LYS A 115 -5.47 11.55 1.25
CA LYS A 115 -4.42 10.54 1.48
C LYS A 115 -3.70 10.24 0.18
N ILE A 116 -2.37 10.39 0.18
CA ILE A 116 -1.47 10.11 -0.96
C ILE A 116 -0.58 8.94 -0.57
N VAL A 117 -0.67 7.85 -1.33
CA VAL A 117 0.09 6.62 -1.06
C VAL A 117 1.11 6.29 -2.16
N GLY A 118 1.20 7.14 -3.20
CA GLY A 118 2.14 6.99 -4.31
C GLY A 118 1.98 8.10 -5.34
N ASP A 119 2.81 8.08 -6.38
CA ASP A 119 2.73 9.00 -7.53
C ASP A 119 1.96 8.36 -8.69
N ARG A 120 0.72 8.78 -8.86
CA ARG A 120 -0.16 8.25 -9.93
C ARG A 120 0.37 8.49 -11.34
N SER A 121 1.13 9.56 -11.54
CA SER A 121 1.75 9.89 -12.83
C SER A 121 2.82 8.87 -13.19
N TRP A 122 3.72 8.58 -12.24
CA TRP A 122 4.77 7.60 -12.39
C TRP A 122 4.21 6.18 -12.54
N GLU A 123 3.29 5.77 -11.67
CA GLU A 123 2.64 4.45 -11.73
C GLU A 123 1.99 4.20 -13.09
N TRP A 124 1.33 5.22 -13.64
CA TRP A 124 0.73 5.12 -14.97
C TRP A 124 1.81 4.99 -16.05
N ALA A 125 2.84 5.84 -15.99
CA ALA A 125 3.89 5.86 -17.00
C ALA A 125 4.66 4.54 -17.08
N ILE A 126 5.02 3.97 -15.93
CA ILE A 126 5.76 2.70 -15.89
C ILE A 126 4.89 1.50 -16.30
N ASN A 127 3.60 1.46 -15.88
CA ASN A 127 2.67 0.40 -16.27
C ASN A 127 2.34 0.42 -17.77
N MET A 128 2.38 1.60 -18.41
CA MET A 128 2.15 1.75 -19.85
C MET A 128 3.45 1.64 -20.68
N GLY A 129 4.58 1.30 -20.06
CA GLY A 129 5.87 1.23 -20.74
C GLY A 129 6.35 2.57 -21.32
N LYS A 130 5.85 3.70 -20.77
CA LYS A 130 6.23 5.06 -21.19
C LYS A 130 7.48 5.57 -20.47
N THR A 131 7.94 4.86 -19.47
CA THR A 131 9.20 5.12 -18.75
C THR A 131 9.74 3.83 -18.16
N PHE A 132 11.06 3.75 -18.03
CA PHE A 132 11.76 2.72 -17.25
C PHE A 132 12.45 3.32 -16.01
N LEU A 133 12.31 4.63 -15.81
CA LEU A 133 12.91 5.34 -14.69
C LEU A 133 12.19 5.00 -13.39
N MET A 134 12.96 4.79 -12.32
CA MET A 134 12.41 4.72 -11.00
C MET A 134 11.88 6.09 -10.55
N ILE A 135 11.02 6.09 -9.55
CA ILE A 135 10.25 7.28 -9.16
C ILE A 135 11.13 8.50 -8.88
N ASN A 136 12.27 8.34 -8.20
CA ASN A 136 13.16 9.44 -7.86
C ASN A 136 13.71 10.16 -9.10
N ASP A 137 14.11 9.41 -10.12
CA ASP A 137 14.62 9.98 -11.37
C ASP A 137 13.47 10.51 -12.23
N PHE A 138 12.34 9.83 -12.24
CA PHE A 138 11.14 10.35 -12.88
C PHE A 138 10.70 11.70 -12.31
N GLN A 139 10.86 11.95 -10.99
CA GLN A 139 10.54 13.26 -10.40
C GLN A 139 11.38 14.41 -11.01
N LYS A 140 12.64 14.16 -11.32
CA LYS A 140 13.58 15.18 -11.82
C LYS A 140 13.32 15.61 -13.27
N LEU A 141 12.67 14.76 -14.07
CA LEU A 141 12.47 15.00 -15.49
C LEU A 141 11.12 15.62 -15.84
N PRO A 142 11.02 16.35 -16.94
CA PRO A 142 9.75 16.84 -17.49
C PRO A 142 8.80 15.68 -17.79
N LYS A 143 7.51 15.88 -17.49
CA LYS A 143 6.45 14.92 -17.79
C LYS A 143 5.72 15.35 -19.06
N TYR A 144 5.33 14.36 -19.88
CA TYR A 144 4.66 14.60 -21.16
C TYR A 144 3.31 13.88 -21.23
N GLY A 145 2.45 14.32 -22.14
CA GLY A 145 1.18 13.69 -22.45
C GLY A 145 0.30 13.43 -21.21
N TRP A 146 -0.19 12.22 -21.10
CA TRP A 146 -1.08 11.81 -20.02
C TRP A 146 -0.40 11.79 -18.64
N ALA A 147 0.90 11.46 -18.57
CA ALA A 147 1.65 11.55 -17.33
C ALA A 147 1.69 12.98 -16.79
N LYS A 148 1.93 13.99 -17.66
CA LYS A 148 1.89 15.41 -17.30
C LYS A 148 0.51 15.82 -16.78
N PHE A 149 -0.56 15.35 -17.42
CA PHE A 149 -1.92 15.61 -16.98
C PHE A 149 -2.17 15.03 -15.57
N LEU A 150 -1.84 13.75 -15.34
CA LEU A 150 -2.00 13.10 -14.04
C LEU A 150 -1.18 13.79 -12.96
N HIS A 151 0.06 14.21 -13.28
CA HIS A 151 0.93 14.96 -12.38
C HIS A 151 0.30 16.30 -11.98
N LYS A 152 -0.19 17.08 -12.95
CA LYS A 152 -0.89 18.35 -12.68
C LYS A 152 -2.15 18.16 -11.83
N VAL A 153 -2.91 17.08 -12.07
CA VAL A 153 -4.13 16.77 -11.31
C VAL A 153 -3.82 16.49 -9.85
N GLN A 154 -2.81 15.64 -9.56
CA GLN A 154 -2.48 15.33 -8.16
C GLN A 154 -1.91 16.54 -7.43
N ILE A 155 -1.07 17.34 -8.09
CA ILE A 155 -0.57 18.61 -7.53
C ILE A 155 -1.72 19.58 -7.24
N TRP A 156 -2.65 19.73 -8.18
CA TRP A 156 -3.80 20.61 -7.99
C TRP A 156 -4.66 20.18 -6.80
N VAL A 157 -4.91 18.88 -6.63
CA VAL A 157 -5.65 18.37 -5.47
C VAL A 157 -4.88 18.64 -4.18
N CYS A 158 -3.58 18.36 -4.13
CA CYS A 158 -2.75 18.59 -2.96
C CYS A 158 -2.66 20.08 -2.59
N LYS A 159 -2.43 20.97 -3.57
CA LYS A 159 -2.36 22.42 -3.32
C LYS A 159 -3.65 23.00 -2.72
N ASN A 160 -4.79 22.47 -3.13
CA ASN A 160 -6.11 22.94 -2.70
C ASN A 160 -6.70 22.13 -1.52
N SER A 161 -5.95 21.19 -0.95
CA SER A 161 -6.36 20.48 0.27
C SER A 161 -6.01 21.29 1.53
N SER A 162 -6.78 21.07 2.59
CA SER A 162 -6.49 21.57 3.94
C SER A 162 -5.35 20.80 4.58
N GLY A 163 -5.28 19.47 4.33
CA GLY A 163 -4.24 18.58 4.81
C GLY A 163 -4.00 17.40 3.86
N ILE A 164 -2.81 16.86 3.90
CA ILE A 164 -2.37 15.72 3.08
C ILE A 164 -1.78 14.66 4.02
N ILE A 165 -2.32 13.44 3.97
CA ILE A 165 -1.79 12.31 4.73
C ILE A 165 -0.93 11.45 3.82
N VAL A 166 0.28 11.12 4.25
CA VAL A 166 1.21 10.25 3.54
C VAL A 166 1.71 9.13 4.47
N PRO A 167 2.08 7.94 3.96
CA PRO A 167 2.46 6.80 4.78
C PRO A 167 3.95 6.78 5.18
N SER A 168 4.75 7.78 4.83
CA SER A 168 6.19 7.82 5.12
C SER A 168 6.78 9.22 4.97
N GLU A 169 7.91 9.49 5.62
CA GLU A 169 8.69 10.72 5.40
C GLU A 169 9.22 10.80 3.96
N TYR A 170 9.56 9.64 3.37
CA TYR A 170 9.93 9.57 1.97
C TYR A 170 8.82 10.12 1.05
N LEU A 171 7.57 9.69 1.23
CA LEU A 171 6.46 10.21 0.42
C LEU A 171 6.14 11.66 0.76
N LYS A 172 6.32 12.09 2.01
CA LYS A 172 6.24 13.51 2.37
C LYS A 172 7.22 14.36 1.56
N GLN A 173 8.47 13.89 1.41
CA GLN A 173 9.45 14.59 0.60
C GLN A 173 9.06 14.61 -0.89
N ILE A 174 8.55 13.52 -1.45
CA ILE A 174 8.05 13.47 -2.85
C ILE A 174 6.93 14.50 -3.05
N VAL A 175 5.95 14.55 -2.14
CA VAL A 175 4.81 15.48 -2.22
C VAL A 175 5.28 16.94 -2.02
N ALA A 176 6.22 17.17 -1.11
CA ALA A 176 6.81 18.50 -0.91
C ALA A 176 7.54 19.00 -2.16
N ASN A 177 8.25 18.12 -2.87
CA ASN A 177 8.93 18.44 -4.13
C ASN A 177 7.95 18.81 -5.27
N TRP A 178 6.66 18.56 -5.12
CA TRP A 178 5.63 19.06 -6.02
C TRP A 178 5.28 20.53 -5.78
N GLY A 179 5.97 21.22 -4.88
CA GLY A 179 5.72 22.60 -4.48
C GLY A 179 4.54 22.73 -3.51
N ILE A 180 4.38 21.74 -2.64
CA ILE A 180 3.38 21.72 -1.55
C ILE A 180 4.06 22.13 -0.24
N ASP A 181 3.42 22.98 0.54
CA ASP A 181 3.89 23.36 1.87
C ASP A 181 3.99 22.12 2.78
N LYS A 182 5.18 21.88 3.33
CA LYS A 182 5.45 20.75 4.24
C LYS A 182 4.57 20.76 5.49
N LYS A 183 4.11 21.92 5.94
CA LYS A 183 3.22 22.09 7.10
C LYS A 183 1.83 21.47 6.87
N LYS A 184 1.43 21.28 5.62
CA LYS A 184 0.18 20.62 5.24
C LYS A 184 0.32 19.10 5.06
N ILE A 185 1.53 18.54 5.16
CA ILE A 185 1.81 17.14 4.88
C ILE A 185 2.10 16.40 6.19
N TYR A 186 1.18 15.55 6.58
CA TYR A 186 1.19 14.76 7.81
C TYR A 186 1.61 13.32 7.49
N VAL A 187 2.60 12.83 8.21
CA VAL A 187 3.02 11.43 8.09
C VAL A 187 2.21 10.60 9.08
N VAL A 188 1.49 9.64 8.56
CA VAL A 188 0.85 8.57 9.34
C VAL A 188 1.29 7.26 8.73
N TYR A 189 2.24 6.61 9.37
CA TYR A 189 2.81 5.36 8.89
C TYR A 189 1.74 4.28 8.71
N ASN A 190 1.83 3.52 7.63
CA ASN A 190 0.97 2.37 7.45
C ASN A 190 1.20 1.35 8.57
N GLY A 191 0.13 0.68 8.98
CA GLY A 191 0.17 -0.38 9.96
C GLY A 191 -0.49 -1.65 9.44
N THR A 192 -0.27 -2.77 10.14
CA THR A 192 -0.91 -4.04 9.84
C THR A 192 -1.53 -4.67 11.08
N ASP A 193 -2.65 -5.38 10.90
CA ASP A 193 -3.27 -6.29 11.88
C ASP A 193 -2.89 -7.73 11.52
N PHE A 194 -1.67 -7.94 11.09
CA PHE A 194 -1.24 -9.27 10.73
C PHE A 194 -1.29 -10.17 11.95
N LYS A 195 -2.13 -11.22 11.85
CA LYS A 195 -2.22 -12.23 12.90
C LYS A 195 -1.20 -13.33 12.59
N PHE A 196 -0.28 -13.49 13.49
CA PHE A 196 0.61 -14.65 13.50
C PHE A 196 -0.22 -15.93 13.57
N LEU A 197 0.20 -16.96 12.85
CA LEU A 197 -0.39 -18.28 12.94
C LEU A 197 0.47 -19.13 13.87
N ASP A 198 -0.14 -19.59 14.94
CA ASP A 198 0.51 -20.52 15.89
C ASP A 198 0.47 -21.95 15.32
N ILE A 199 1.28 -22.17 14.29
CA ILE A 199 1.48 -23.47 13.64
C ILE A 199 2.95 -23.68 13.33
N SER A 200 3.39 -24.93 13.31
CA SER A 200 4.76 -25.25 12.89
C SER A 200 4.98 -24.99 11.39
N LYS A 201 6.24 -24.77 10.99
CA LYS A 201 6.59 -24.62 9.57
C LYS A 201 6.21 -25.85 8.76
N GLU A 202 6.38 -27.05 9.33
CA GLU A 202 6.05 -28.32 8.73
C GLU A 202 4.55 -28.43 8.44
N GLU A 203 3.70 -28.05 9.39
CA GLU A 203 2.25 -28.00 9.20
C GLU A 203 1.84 -26.97 8.15
N ALA A 204 2.45 -25.79 8.17
CA ALA A 204 2.19 -24.77 7.16
C ALA A 204 2.59 -25.26 5.76
N ARG A 205 3.75 -25.93 5.61
CA ARG A 205 4.20 -26.54 4.34
C ARG A 205 3.27 -27.64 3.85
N LYS A 206 2.79 -28.49 4.75
CA LYS A 206 1.78 -29.53 4.39
C LYS A 206 0.50 -28.86 3.83
N LYS A 207 0.02 -27.77 4.48
CA LYS A 207 -1.19 -27.05 4.04
C LYS A 207 -1.02 -26.38 2.68
N ILE A 208 0.16 -25.80 2.37
CA ILE A 208 0.41 -25.16 1.07
C ILE A 208 0.89 -26.14 -0.01
N GLY A 209 1.26 -27.38 0.35
CA GLY A 209 1.72 -28.43 -0.58
C GLY A 209 3.09 -28.17 -1.20
N ILE A 210 3.96 -27.38 -0.54
CA ILE A 210 5.32 -27.05 -1.03
C ILE A 210 6.34 -27.43 0.05
N ALA A 211 7.19 -28.39 -0.29
CA ALA A 211 8.28 -28.86 0.57
C ALA A 211 9.61 -28.16 0.21
N GLY A 212 10.54 -28.11 1.18
CA GLY A 212 11.88 -27.56 1.02
C GLY A 212 12.12 -26.35 1.89
N THR A 213 13.22 -25.63 1.63
CA THR A 213 13.61 -24.37 2.28
C THR A 213 13.01 -23.20 1.50
N LEU A 214 11.96 -22.57 2.04
CA LEU A 214 11.18 -21.65 1.28
C LEU A 214 11.68 -20.19 1.42
N ILE A 215 11.93 -19.57 0.28
CA ILE A 215 12.13 -18.12 0.16
C ILE A 215 10.80 -17.56 -0.37
N VAL A 216 10.17 -16.65 0.38
CA VAL A 216 8.88 -16.08 -0.01
C VAL A 216 9.00 -14.62 -0.40
N SER A 217 8.24 -14.24 -1.43
CA SER A 217 8.07 -12.85 -1.82
C SER A 217 6.59 -12.58 -2.09
N VAL A 218 6.06 -11.50 -1.52
CA VAL A 218 4.63 -11.16 -1.60
C VAL A 218 4.46 -9.80 -2.27
N GLY A 219 3.60 -9.72 -3.27
CA GLY A 219 3.30 -8.43 -3.89
C GLY A 219 2.60 -8.53 -5.24
N ARG A 220 2.18 -7.37 -5.75
CA ARG A 220 1.61 -7.27 -7.10
C ARG A 220 2.70 -7.54 -8.14
N LEU A 221 2.41 -8.40 -9.13
CA LEU A 221 3.36 -8.73 -10.20
C LEU A 221 3.45 -7.59 -11.23
N VAL A 222 4.31 -6.62 -10.91
CA VAL A 222 4.56 -5.42 -11.71
C VAL A 222 6.07 -5.19 -11.88
N PRO A 223 6.52 -4.47 -12.92
CA PRO A 223 7.94 -4.40 -13.31
C PRO A 223 8.88 -4.00 -12.17
N TRP A 224 8.49 -3.04 -11.33
CA TRP A 224 9.34 -2.52 -10.26
C TRP A 224 9.40 -3.38 -8.99
N LYS A 225 8.64 -4.47 -8.92
CA LYS A 225 8.70 -5.41 -7.77
C LYS A 225 9.83 -6.44 -7.89
N GLY A 226 10.60 -6.42 -8.98
CA GLY A 226 11.86 -7.14 -9.15
C GLY A 226 11.78 -8.66 -9.08
N PHE A 227 10.61 -9.28 -9.28
CA PHE A 227 10.44 -10.73 -9.28
C PHE A 227 11.32 -11.45 -10.32
N LYS A 228 11.63 -10.79 -11.45
CA LYS A 228 12.53 -11.34 -12.46
C LYS A 228 13.92 -11.63 -11.88
N MET A 229 14.44 -10.73 -11.02
CA MET A 229 15.73 -10.94 -10.38
C MET A 229 15.69 -12.12 -9.41
N LEU A 230 14.59 -12.26 -8.63
CA LEU A 230 14.45 -13.41 -7.72
C LEU A 230 14.45 -14.74 -8.47
N ILE A 231 13.80 -14.80 -9.64
CA ILE A 231 13.84 -16.01 -10.50
C ILE A 231 15.24 -16.21 -11.09
N LYS A 232 15.89 -15.13 -11.55
CA LYS A 232 17.22 -15.17 -12.17
C LYS A 232 18.30 -15.74 -11.24
N VAL A 233 18.24 -15.44 -9.95
CA VAL A 233 19.26 -15.90 -8.98
C VAL A 233 19.05 -17.33 -8.49
N MET A 234 17.89 -17.93 -8.77
CA MET A 234 17.56 -19.29 -8.28
C MET A 234 18.59 -20.35 -8.64
N PRO A 235 19.16 -20.46 -9.86
CA PRO A 235 20.19 -21.46 -10.14
C PRO A 235 21.39 -21.37 -9.19
N LYS A 236 21.89 -20.15 -8.91
CA LYS A 236 23.01 -19.94 -7.97
C LYS A 236 22.62 -20.22 -6.52
N LEU A 237 21.38 -19.94 -6.12
CA LEU A 237 20.88 -20.31 -4.79
C LEU A 237 20.77 -21.83 -4.64
N LEU A 238 20.41 -22.56 -5.70
CA LEU A 238 20.35 -24.01 -5.69
C LEU A 238 21.71 -24.69 -5.52
N GLU A 239 22.81 -24.02 -5.91
CA GLU A 239 24.18 -24.46 -5.61
C GLU A 239 24.51 -24.34 -4.10
N ILE A 240 23.90 -23.37 -3.40
CA ILE A 240 24.07 -23.19 -1.94
C ILE A 240 23.23 -24.24 -1.19
N ASN A 241 22.00 -24.46 -1.61
CA ASN A 241 21.09 -25.47 -1.06
C ASN A 241 20.09 -25.94 -2.15
N GLN A 242 20.20 -27.18 -2.59
CA GLN A 242 19.32 -27.80 -3.61
C GLN A 242 17.83 -27.84 -3.21
N PHE A 243 17.54 -27.66 -1.90
CA PHE A 243 16.17 -27.66 -1.36
C PHE A 243 15.54 -26.28 -1.36
N PHE A 244 16.23 -25.23 -1.76
CA PHE A 244 15.59 -23.92 -1.90
C PHE A 244 14.43 -23.94 -2.90
N ARG A 245 13.35 -23.25 -2.50
CA ARG A 245 12.16 -23.02 -3.31
C ARG A 245 11.78 -21.54 -3.19
N LEU A 246 11.54 -20.91 -4.32
CA LEU A 246 11.02 -19.53 -4.35
C LEU A 246 9.49 -19.59 -4.48
N VAL A 247 8.79 -18.97 -3.55
CA VAL A 247 7.33 -18.82 -3.58
C VAL A 247 6.98 -17.36 -3.78
N ILE A 248 6.32 -17.05 -4.89
CA ILE A 248 5.84 -15.72 -5.23
C ILE A 248 4.33 -15.68 -5.03
N VAL A 249 3.88 -14.91 -4.05
CA VAL A 249 2.46 -14.74 -3.72
C VAL A 249 1.97 -13.42 -4.27
N GLY A 250 1.09 -13.48 -5.25
CA GLY A 250 0.51 -12.30 -5.88
C GLY A 250 0.06 -12.53 -7.32
N ASP A 251 -0.53 -11.47 -7.88
CA ASP A 251 -0.98 -11.43 -9.27
C ASP A 251 -0.72 -10.06 -9.88
N GLY A 252 -0.67 -9.99 -11.20
CA GLY A 252 -0.43 -8.73 -11.92
C GLY A 252 0.00 -8.92 -13.36
N PRO A 253 0.21 -7.82 -14.09
CA PRO A 253 0.49 -7.84 -15.54
C PRO A 253 1.75 -8.63 -15.93
N ASP A 254 2.75 -8.73 -15.05
CA ASP A 254 3.98 -9.47 -15.34
C ASP A 254 3.84 -11.00 -15.17
N GLY A 255 2.68 -11.49 -14.71
CA GLY A 255 2.50 -12.91 -14.37
C GLY A 255 2.88 -13.87 -15.49
N GLU A 256 2.44 -13.62 -16.73
CA GLU A 256 2.77 -14.46 -17.89
C GLU A 256 4.27 -14.41 -18.25
N ILE A 257 4.87 -13.22 -18.18
CA ILE A 257 6.30 -13.03 -18.44
C ILE A 257 7.13 -13.82 -17.44
N LEU A 258 6.75 -13.79 -16.16
CA LEU A 258 7.45 -14.52 -15.11
C LEU A 258 7.28 -16.04 -15.26
N ARG A 259 6.09 -16.55 -15.58
CA ARG A 259 5.87 -17.99 -15.86
C ARG A 259 6.66 -18.46 -17.06
N LYS A 260 6.73 -17.66 -18.15
CA LYS A 260 7.57 -17.97 -19.30
C LYS A 260 9.06 -18.04 -18.92
N MET A 261 9.54 -17.11 -18.10
CA MET A 261 10.92 -17.11 -17.61
C MET A 261 11.23 -18.37 -16.79
N ILE A 262 10.34 -18.78 -15.88
CA ILE A 262 10.48 -20.01 -15.08
C ILE A 262 10.63 -21.24 -16.00
N ARG A 263 9.75 -21.40 -17.01
CA ARG A 263 9.83 -22.51 -17.98
C ARG A 263 11.13 -22.48 -18.77
N ASN A 264 11.52 -21.33 -19.30
CA ASN A 264 12.75 -21.22 -20.10
C ASN A 264 14.02 -21.55 -19.31
N MET A 265 13.97 -21.41 -17.97
CA MET A 265 15.09 -21.73 -17.08
C MET A 265 14.99 -23.15 -16.45
N GLY A 266 13.96 -23.93 -16.77
CA GLY A 266 13.74 -25.27 -16.19
C GLY A 266 13.49 -25.24 -14.68
N LEU A 267 12.86 -24.18 -14.15
CA LEU A 267 12.69 -23.95 -12.73
C LEU A 267 11.27 -24.27 -12.21
N GLU A 268 10.42 -24.98 -12.95
CA GLU A 268 9.02 -25.22 -12.62
C GLU A 268 8.82 -25.99 -11.29
N LYS A 269 9.79 -26.83 -10.90
CA LYS A 269 9.81 -27.53 -9.62
C LYS A 269 10.50 -26.77 -8.49
N LYS A 270 11.01 -25.56 -8.77
CA LYS A 270 11.81 -24.75 -7.84
C LYS A 270 11.19 -23.38 -7.56
N VAL A 271 10.39 -22.84 -8.49
CA VAL A 271 9.76 -21.51 -8.38
C VAL A 271 8.26 -21.62 -8.59
N PHE A 272 7.50 -21.14 -7.63
CA PHE A 272 6.04 -21.24 -7.59
C PHE A 272 5.39 -19.87 -7.58
N ILE A 273 4.63 -19.51 -8.62
CA ILE A 273 3.75 -18.34 -8.63
C ILE A 273 2.35 -18.81 -8.25
N VAL A 274 1.97 -18.59 -7.00
CA VAL A 274 0.74 -19.18 -6.43
C VAL A 274 -0.51 -18.30 -6.62
N GLY A 275 -0.36 -17.17 -7.33
CA GLY A 275 -1.46 -16.26 -7.60
C GLY A 275 -1.85 -15.40 -6.39
N LYS A 276 -2.94 -14.64 -6.54
CA LYS A 276 -3.51 -13.81 -5.47
C LYS A 276 -4.10 -14.71 -4.38
N LYS A 277 -3.79 -14.38 -3.13
CA LYS A 277 -4.23 -15.13 -1.94
C LYS A 277 -5.00 -14.22 -0.98
N SER A 278 -5.82 -14.82 -0.12
CA SER A 278 -6.43 -14.13 1.02
C SER A 278 -5.37 -13.76 2.06
N ARG A 279 -5.67 -12.86 2.99
CA ARG A 279 -4.74 -12.53 4.09
C ARG A 279 -4.38 -13.74 4.94
N ALA A 280 -5.35 -14.62 5.21
CA ALA A 280 -5.12 -15.85 5.95
C ALA A 280 -4.18 -16.81 5.20
N ASP A 281 -4.36 -16.96 3.89
CA ASP A 281 -3.46 -17.76 3.08
C ASP A 281 -2.06 -17.16 2.99
N VAL A 282 -1.92 -15.83 2.85
CA VAL A 282 -0.61 -15.16 2.90
C VAL A 282 0.10 -15.49 4.21
N ALA A 283 -0.62 -15.49 5.34
CA ALA A 283 -0.06 -15.87 6.63
C ALA A 283 0.48 -17.31 6.63
N LEU A 284 -0.19 -18.26 5.95
CA LEU A 284 0.31 -19.63 5.78
C LEU A 284 1.62 -19.70 4.98
N TYR A 285 1.71 -18.93 3.87
CA TYR A 285 2.95 -18.88 3.08
C TYR A 285 4.10 -18.26 3.86
N LEU A 286 3.83 -17.22 4.65
CA LEU A 286 4.85 -16.63 5.53
C LEU A 286 5.27 -17.62 6.61
N ALA A 287 4.34 -18.26 7.32
CA ALA A 287 4.64 -19.27 8.35
C ALA A 287 5.43 -20.46 7.82
N ALA A 288 5.21 -20.86 6.55
CA ALA A 288 5.91 -21.98 5.90
C ALA A 288 7.35 -21.66 5.49
N SER A 289 7.78 -20.39 5.54
CA SER A 289 9.01 -19.91 4.90
C SER A 289 10.15 -19.67 5.89
N GLU A 290 11.38 -19.63 5.37
CA GLU A 290 12.61 -19.28 6.13
C GLU A 290 12.99 -17.83 5.99
N ILE A 291 12.82 -17.26 4.79
CA ILE A 291 13.32 -15.93 4.46
C ILE A 291 12.27 -15.20 3.63
N PHE A 292 12.01 -13.95 3.98
CA PHE A 292 11.23 -13.05 3.16
C PHE A 292 12.14 -12.14 2.34
N VAL A 293 11.90 -12.06 1.03
CA VAL A 293 12.68 -11.21 0.12
C VAL A 293 11.76 -10.29 -0.68
N LEU A 294 12.04 -8.98 -0.63
CA LEU A 294 11.34 -7.97 -1.43
C LEU A 294 12.35 -7.14 -2.22
N ASN A 295 12.72 -7.60 -3.43
CA ASN A 295 13.62 -6.88 -4.33
C ASN A 295 12.84 -5.86 -5.17
N THR A 296 12.54 -4.70 -4.59
CA THR A 296 11.66 -3.70 -5.22
C THR A 296 12.40 -2.43 -5.60
N GLY A 297 12.00 -1.78 -6.71
CA GLY A 297 12.51 -0.46 -7.13
C GLY A 297 11.74 0.72 -6.54
N TYR A 298 10.60 0.47 -5.89
CA TYR A 298 9.78 1.49 -5.24
C TYR A 298 8.83 0.90 -4.21
N GLU A 299 8.79 1.53 -3.05
CA GLU A 299 7.77 1.38 -2.02
C GLU A 299 7.44 2.74 -1.39
N GLY A 300 6.15 3.05 -1.26
CA GLY A 300 5.73 4.19 -0.46
C GLY A 300 5.95 3.95 1.03
N PHE A 301 5.53 2.78 1.51
CA PHE A 301 5.77 2.18 2.82
C PHE A 301 5.23 0.74 2.77
N SER A 302 6.09 -0.26 2.97
CA SER A 302 5.76 -1.64 2.67
C SER A 302 5.03 -2.37 3.80
N HIS A 303 3.74 -2.66 3.61
CA HIS A 303 3.00 -3.57 4.49
C HIS A 303 3.60 -4.98 4.50
N GLN A 304 4.09 -5.47 3.35
CA GLN A 304 4.63 -6.83 3.22
C GLN A 304 5.86 -7.06 4.07
N ILE A 305 6.72 -6.04 4.24
CA ILE A 305 7.87 -6.12 5.15
C ILE A 305 7.39 -6.25 6.60
N ILE A 306 6.44 -5.43 7.02
CA ILE A 306 5.89 -5.44 8.38
C ILE A 306 5.18 -6.78 8.66
N GLU A 307 4.41 -7.29 7.69
CA GLU A 307 3.73 -8.59 7.79
C GLU A 307 4.72 -9.75 7.90
N ALA A 308 5.82 -9.72 7.13
CA ALA A 308 6.88 -10.72 7.21
C ALA A 308 7.63 -10.68 8.56
N MET A 309 7.96 -9.48 9.06
CA MET A 309 8.55 -9.30 10.39
C MET A 309 7.64 -9.78 11.50
N ALA A 310 6.34 -9.44 11.44
CA ALA A 310 5.33 -9.90 12.39
C ALA A 310 5.17 -11.43 12.36
N ALA A 311 5.35 -12.06 11.18
CA ALA A 311 5.35 -13.51 11.03
C ALA A 311 6.65 -14.17 11.54
N GLY A 312 7.63 -13.40 12.02
CA GLY A 312 8.90 -13.93 12.50
C GLY A 312 9.85 -14.36 11.39
N LEU A 313 9.81 -13.71 10.23
CA LEU A 313 10.73 -13.96 9.14
C LEU A 313 11.87 -12.93 9.14
N PRO A 314 13.13 -13.37 8.93
CA PRO A 314 14.20 -12.46 8.57
C PRO A 314 13.91 -11.84 7.20
N VAL A 315 14.12 -10.53 7.08
CA VAL A 315 13.76 -9.75 5.91
C VAL A 315 14.99 -9.29 5.14
N ILE A 316 14.98 -9.54 3.82
CA ILE A 316 15.93 -8.96 2.87
C ILE A 316 15.13 -8.09 1.92
N THR A 317 15.48 -6.81 1.81
CA THR A 317 14.79 -5.89 0.92
C THR A 317 15.74 -4.89 0.28
N THR A 318 15.20 -4.00 -0.51
CA THR A 318 15.97 -2.90 -1.12
C THR A 318 15.80 -1.63 -0.31
N GLY A 319 16.88 -0.84 -0.22
CA GLY A 319 16.88 0.45 0.47
C GLY A 319 16.19 1.55 -0.34
N VAL A 320 14.94 1.32 -0.80
CA VAL A 320 14.17 2.29 -1.60
C VAL A 320 12.95 2.79 -0.85
N GLY A 321 12.62 4.05 -1.09
CA GLY A 321 11.39 4.64 -0.55
C GLY A 321 11.29 4.52 0.96
N GLY A 322 10.10 4.23 1.44
CA GLY A 322 9.79 4.04 2.86
C GLY A 322 10.37 2.75 3.48
N ASN A 323 11.01 1.86 2.72
CA ASN A 323 11.68 0.68 3.29
C ASN A 323 12.82 1.08 4.23
N ARG A 324 13.50 2.20 3.96
CA ARG A 324 14.56 2.74 4.84
C ARG A 324 14.05 3.22 6.20
N GLU A 325 12.76 3.41 6.33
CA GLU A 325 12.10 3.83 7.57
C GLU A 325 11.64 2.62 8.41
N ILE A 326 11.73 1.41 7.85
CA ILE A 326 11.37 0.15 8.50
C ILE A 326 12.63 -0.67 8.84
N ILE A 327 13.60 -0.70 7.92
CA ILE A 327 14.78 -1.55 8.05
C ILE A 327 15.97 -0.77 8.59
N ASN A 328 16.53 -1.26 9.68
CA ASN A 328 17.84 -0.91 10.21
C ASN A 328 18.85 -1.96 9.71
N GLN A 329 19.78 -1.53 8.82
CA GLN A 329 20.71 -2.41 8.14
C GLN A 329 21.54 -3.26 9.14
N GLY A 330 21.44 -4.59 9.01
CA GLY A 330 22.19 -5.53 9.82
C GLY A 330 21.66 -5.72 11.26
N GLU A 331 20.59 -5.04 11.64
CA GLU A 331 19.94 -5.15 12.95
C GLU A 331 18.63 -5.95 12.85
N ASN A 332 17.66 -5.49 12.06
CA ASN A 332 16.36 -6.13 11.87
C ASN A 332 16.12 -6.67 10.45
N GLY A 333 17.13 -6.59 9.57
CA GLY A 333 17.08 -7.06 8.20
C GLY A 333 18.25 -6.57 7.36
N PHE A 334 18.28 -7.00 6.10
CA PHE A 334 19.25 -6.51 5.11
C PHE A 334 18.60 -5.61 4.07
N MET A 335 19.28 -4.50 3.75
CA MET A 335 18.98 -3.66 2.60
C MET A 335 20.07 -3.82 1.53
N ILE A 336 19.64 -4.18 0.33
CA ILE A 336 20.49 -4.28 -0.87
C ILE A 336 20.08 -3.22 -1.90
N LYS A 337 20.85 -3.05 -2.97
CA LYS A 337 20.44 -2.24 -4.12
C LYS A 337 19.41 -3.02 -4.97
N TYR A 338 18.51 -2.29 -5.63
CA TYR A 338 17.53 -2.88 -6.54
C TYR A 338 18.24 -3.61 -7.70
N ASN A 339 17.85 -4.87 -7.91
CA ASN A 339 18.42 -5.76 -8.92
C ASN A 339 19.95 -6.02 -8.78
N ASP A 340 20.48 -5.93 -7.57
CA ASP A 340 21.85 -6.29 -7.26
C ASP A 340 21.95 -7.80 -7.01
N GLU A 341 22.28 -8.54 -8.06
CA GLU A 341 22.34 -10.00 -8.06
C GLU A 341 23.31 -10.54 -7.02
N PHE A 342 24.53 -9.97 -6.95
CA PHE A 342 25.57 -10.44 -6.04
C PHE A 342 25.15 -10.27 -4.58
N ASN A 343 24.78 -9.05 -4.19
CA ASN A 343 24.40 -8.78 -2.80
C ASN A 343 23.10 -9.48 -2.41
N LEU A 344 22.18 -9.74 -3.34
CA LEU A 344 20.96 -10.52 -3.09
C LEU A 344 21.31 -11.97 -2.72
N ILE A 345 22.19 -12.61 -3.47
CA ILE A 345 22.64 -13.98 -3.21
C ILE A 345 23.38 -14.06 -1.87
N GLU A 346 24.32 -13.14 -1.63
CA GLU A 346 25.10 -13.12 -0.41
C GLU A 346 24.22 -12.81 0.85
N ALA A 347 23.25 -11.93 0.74
CA ALA A 347 22.31 -11.68 1.84
C ALA A 347 21.47 -12.93 2.17
N ILE A 348 20.95 -13.63 1.15
CA ILE A 348 20.19 -14.88 1.35
C ILE A 348 21.10 -15.95 1.96
N ARG A 349 22.31 -16.12 1.43
CA ARG A 349 23.30 -17.07 1.93
C ARG A 349 23.65 -16.81 3.40
N THR A 350 23.90 -15.55 3.74
CA THR A 350 24.29 -15.12 5.09
C THR A 350 23.15 -15.41 6.08
N VAL A 351 21.93 -14.97 5.79
CA VAL A 351 20.75 -15.22 6.64
C VAL A 351 20.45 -16.71 6.77
N TYR A 352 20.68 -17.49 5.71
CA TYR A 352 20.48 -18.94 5.75
C TYR A 352 21.53 -19.67 6.59
N LYS A 353 22.80 -19.27 6.52
CA LYS A 353 23.92 -20.00 7.15
C LYS A 353 24.25 -19.54 8.56
N ILE A 354 23.95 -18.30 8.93
CA ILE A 354 24.31 -17.71 10.22
C ILE A 354 23.07 -17.62 11.11
N ASP A 355 22.92 -18.59 12.01
CA ASP A 355 21.77 -18.70 12.89
C ASP A 355 21.59 -17.49 13.81
N GLU A 356 22.69 -17.04 14.45
CA GLU A 356 22.67 -15.87 15.33
C GLU A 356 22.12 -14.61 14.63
N MET A 357 22.53 -14.39 13.38
CA MET A 357 22.03 -13.25 12.61
C MET A 357 20.55 -13.42 12.26
N ARG A 358 20.13 -14.63 11.87
CA ARG A 358 18.74 -14.94 11.57
C ARG A 358 17.85 -14.72 12.77
N GLU A 359 18.23 -15.21 13.94
CA GLU A 359 17.49 -15.05 15.20
C GLU A 359 17.38 -13.58 15.60
N ARG A 360 18.48 -12.82 15.51
CA ARG A 360 18.47 -11.38 15.75
C ARG A 360 17.49 -10.66 14.81
N PHE A 361 17.51 -10.96 13.50
CA PHE A 361 16.59 -10.33 12.55
C PHE A 361 15.14 -10.67 12.85
N ILE A 362 14.84 -11.88 13.32
CA ILE A 362 13.50 -12.29 13.73
C ILE A 362 13.05 -11.51 14.98
N GLU A 363 13.91 -11.42 16.00
CA GLU A 363 13.59 -10.74 17.25
C GLU A 363 13.39 -9.24 17.04
N GLU A 364 14.35 -8.56 16.44
CA GLU A 364 14.30 -7.12 16.19
C GLU A 364 13.23 -6.77 15.13
N GLY A 365 13.00 -7.66 14.17
CA GLY A 365 11.91 -7.55 13.20
C GLY A 365 10.54 -7.58 13.87
N LYS A 366 10.28 -8.47 14.81
CA LYS A 366 9.04 -8.52 15.60
C LYS A 366 8.82 -7.25 16.41
N LYS A 367 9.88 -6.74 17.08
CA LYS A 367 9.83 -5.46 17.81
C LYS A 367 9.44 -4.33 16.86
N THR A 368 10.10 -4.26 15.71
CA THR A 368 9.82 -3.27 14.66
C THR A 368 8.38 -3.35 14.16
N ALA A 369 7.88 -4.55 13.86
CA ALA A 369 6.49 -4.74 13.42
C ALA A 369 5.47 -4.28 14.47
N GLY A 370 5.77 -4.46 15.75
CA GLY A 370 4.95 -3.97 16.87
C GLY A 370 4.74 -2.45 16.86
N HIS A 371 5.74 -1.68 16.40
CA HIS A 371 5.61 -0.23 16.25
C HIS A 371 4.69 0.19 15.09
N PHE A 372 4.39 -0.68 14.13
CA PHE A 372 3.59 -0.40 12.95
C PHE A 372 2.24 -1.15 12.99
N SER A 373 1.50 -1.03 14.11
CA SER A 373 0.16 -1.61 14.23
C SER A 373 -0.89 -0.82 13.47
N SER A 374 -1.93 -1.49 12.97
CA SER A 374 -3.09 -0.80 12.40
C SER A 374 -3.80 0.08 13.43
N GLU A 375 -3.84 -0.33 14.70
CA GLU A 375 -4.46 0.44 15.77
C GLU A 375 -3.83 1.83 15.86
N ARG A 376 -2.49 1.89 15.94
CA ARG A 376 -1.75 3.16 15.95
C ARG A 376 -2.06 3.99 14.71
N MET A 377 -2.00 3.39 13.51
CA MET A 377 -2.28 4.09 12.25
C MET A 377 -3.68 4.74 12.26
N TYR A 378 -4.70 4.01 12.70
CA TYR A 378 -6.06 4.56 12.74
C TYR A 378 -6.22 5.61 13.84
N THR A 379 -5.63 5.41 15.02
CA THR A 379 -5.63 6.40 16.11
C THR A 379 -5.01 7.72 15.66
N GLU A 380 -3.82 7.68 15.05
CA GLU A 380 -3.16 8.88 14.51
C GLU A 380 -3.97 9.54 13.38
N THR A 381 -4.58 8.73 12.50
CA THR A 381 -5.44 9.28 11.43
C THR A 381 -6.69 9.94 12.00
N ILE A 382 -7.32 9.34 13.01
CA ILE A 382 -8.53 9.89 13.66
C ILE A 382 -8.19 11.17 14.42
N ALA A 383 -7.08 11.19 15.17
CA ALA A 383 -6.62 12.40 15.87
C ALA A 383 -6.40 13.56 14.89
N LEU A 384 -5.80 13.30 13.73
CA LEU A 384 -5.63 14.29 12.69
C LEU A 384 -6.99 14.77 12.12
N VAL A 385 -7.93 13.88 11.90
CA VAL A 385 -9.31 14.23 11.47
C VAL A 385 -9.98 15.11 12.52
N GLU A 386 -9.83 14.81 13.80
CA GLU A 386 -10.36 15.58 14.93
C GLU A 386 -9.77 17.00 14.95
N GLU A 387 -8.46 17.16 14.71
CA GLU A 387 -7.81 18.45 14.59
C GLU A 387 -8.45 19.33 13.49
N PHE A 388 -8.76 18.74 12.34
CA PHE A 388 -9.44 19.45 11.25
C PHE A 388 -10.92 19.73 11.51
N LEU A 389 -11.59 18.99 12.39
CA LEU A 389 -12.98 19.25 12.77
C LEU A 389 -13.09 20.40 13.79
N LEU A 390 -12.05 20.62 14.59
CA LEU A 390 -12.06 21.71 15.56
C LEU A 390 -12.11 23.07 14.83
N PRO A 391 -12.91 24.05 15.34
CA PRO A 391 -12.83 25.42 14.87
C PRO A 391 -11.43 25.96 15.18
N HIS A 392 -10.75 26.56 14.18
CA HIS A 392 -9.47 27.20 14.42
C HIS A 392 -9.60 28.27 15.51
N LYS A 393 -8.89 28.11 16.63
CA LYS A 393 -8.78 29.13 17.69
C LYS A 393 -8.03 30.40 17.25
N PHE A 394 -7.63 30.53 15.99
CA PHE A 394 -6.70 31.57 15.51
C PHE A 394 -7.15 32.33 14.24
N GLU A 395 -8.48 32.44 13.97
CA GLU A 395 -8.92 33.39 12.92
C GLU A 395 -9.21 34.84 13.45
N ASN A 396 -8.97 35.12 14.73
CA ASN A 396 -9.23 36.45 15.34
C ASN A 396 -7.96 37.19 15.70
N LEU A 397 -6.90 37.11 14.90
CA LEU A 397 -5.73 38.01 14.98
C LEU A 397 -5.35 38.45 13.57
N ARG A 398 -6.23 39.21 12.94
CA ARG A 398 -5.91 40.14 11.85
C ARG A 398 -6.69 41.45 12.04
#